data_4a4afa068a86590ed6f754f4d656066b
#
_entry.id   4a4afa068a86590ed6f754f4d656066b
#
_cell.length_a   1.000
_cell.length_b   1.000
_cell.length_c   1.000
_cell.angle_alpha   90.00
_cell.angle_beta   90.00
_cell.angle_gamma   90.00
#
_symmetry.space_group_name_H-M   'P 1'
#
loop_
_entity.id
_entity.type
_entity.pdbx_description
1 polymer ?
#
loop_
_entity_poly.entity_id
_entity_poly.type
_entity_poly.pdbx_seq_one_letter_code
_entity_poly.pdbx_strand_id
1 'polypeptide(L)'
;MNLDLLQKAANQARGLAMDAVHDCASGHLGLPLGCAEIGAVLFGDLLNICPAQPRWLNRDRFILSAGHGSMFLYGWLHLSGFNIGIEDLKGFRHKGSITPGHPEFRDTEGVECTTGPLGQGIANAVGFALSVALAAVLKLDNLILIYDSNDITLDAPAERTQLADPRAVYEALGWDVRQIDGHDLKAIAEAVEAAKNARNGKPQLIIAKTVIGKGIPGIEGTTKGHGEGGAKLQEEAHANWGIPAGERYYVSEDVRSAFTDLKARREEAFNAWNATYEQWRRAYPELAAELDSGICACARGVNPADSDKAIPAFPQDYSDATRSAGAVAINAIAKADPWFLTTSADLYSSNKNYLSGAGDFSAETPEGRNFWFGIREHAMAAICNGIAYDGLFRVSAATFCVFVDYMRAAIRVAALSGLPVTYILTHDSVAVGEDGPTHQPVETVSGLRVIPNLDVIRPADPEETAGAWMAAMQRADGPTALILTRQKVATLNNIPVETRREGVLKGGYVARKEQGTLKAIILASGSELELALKAAEKTGEGIRVVSMPSFFRFDKQSAEYRESVLPSSCAKRVSVEAGVTDLWWKYLGCQGEAVGINRFGFSAPGAQVLDELGMNVDNVVAAVQKVLSK
;
A
#
# COMPACT_ATOMS: atom_id res chain seq x y z
N MET A 1 25.61 25.17 0.94
CA MET A 1 25.72 26.30 -0.03
C MET A 1 25.58 27.63 0.69
N ASN A 2 26.03 28.78 0.05
CA ASN A 2 25.74 30.09 0.65
C ASN A 2 24.27 30.47 0.44
N LEU A 3 23.76 31.40 1.27
CA LEU A 3 22.32 31.75 1.26
C LEU A 3 21.86 32.40 -0.08
N ASP A 4 22.73 33.24 -0.67
CA ASP A 4 22.38 33.90 -1.96
C ASP A 4 22.19 32.88 -3.09
N LEU A 5 23.06 31.87 -3.11
CA LEU A 5 22.97 30.80 -4.11
C LEU A 5 21.77 29.88 -3.88
N LEU A 6 21.42 29.61 -2.62
CA LEU A 6 20.21 28.87 -2.26
C LEU A 6 18.95 29.64 -2.67
N GLN A 7 18.92 30.97 -2.45
CA GLN A 7 17.80 31.81 -2.90
C GLN A 7 17.66 31.80 -4.43
N LYS A 8 18.79 31.88 -5.13
CA LYS A 8 18.80 31.81 -6.60
C LYS A 8 18.31 30.46 -7.11
N ALA A 9 18.74 29.36 -6.48
CA ALA A 9 18.25 28.03 -6.79
C ALA A 9 16.74 27.88 -6.51
N ALA A 10 16.23 28.44 -5.41
CA ALA A 10 14.81 28.46 -5.11
C ALA A 10 13.99 29.17 -6.20
N ASN A 11 14.47 30.32 -6.65
CA ASN A 11 13.82 31.07 -7.74
C ASN A 11 13.82 30.31 -9.05
N GLN A 12 14.93 29.63 -9.39
CA GLN A 12 15.02 28.83 -10.59
C GLN A 12 14.17 27.53 -10.52
N ALA A 13 14.08 26.90 -9.35
CA ALA A 13 13.17 25.79 -9.14
C ALA A 13 11.69 26.20 -9.33
N ARG A 14 11.32 27.44 -8.92
CA ARG A 14 10.01 28.03 -9.24
C ARG A 14 9.80 28.12 -10.75
N GLY A 15 10.82 28.61 -11.49
CA GLY A 15 10.79 28.72 -12.96
C GLY A 15 10.57 27.36 -13.62
N LEU A 16 11.33 26.34 -13.22
CA LEU A 16 11.14 24.97 -13.74
C LEU A 16 9.71 24.45 -13.53
N ALA A 17 9.14 24.67 -12.36
CA ALA A 17 7.78 24.25 -12.06
C ALA A 17 6.74 25.04 -12.87
N MET A 18 6.93 26.36 -12.99
CA MET A 18 6.07 27.23 -13.79
C MET A 18 6.06 26.81 -15.25
N ASP A 19 7.24 26.58 -15.84
CA ASP A 19 7.38 26.23 -17.25
C ASP A 19 6.71 24.88 -17.58
N ALA A 20 6.91 23.88 -16.73
CA ALA A 20 6.33 22.57 -16.92
C ALA A 20 4.78 22.60 -16.82
N VAL A 21 4.23 23.34 -15.86
CA VAL A 21 2.78 23.49 -15.70
C VAL A 21 2.17 24.34 -16.84
N HIS A 22 2.89 25.39 -17.28
CA HIS A 22 2.49 26.20 -18.42
C HIS A 22 2.40 25.36 -19.71
N ASP A 23 3.43 24.56 -19.99
CA ASP A 23 3.53 23.80 -21.24
C ASP A 23 2.47 22.70 -21.33
N CYS A 24 2.20 22.00 -20.25
CA CYS A 24 1.17 20.97 -20.26
C CYS A 24 -0.25 21.51 -19.99
N ALA A 25 -0.39 22.80 -19.68
CA ALA A 25 -1.65 23.47 -19.29
C ALA A 25 -2.42 22.73 -18.20
N SER A 26 -1.70 22.08 -17.30
CA SER A 26 -2.27 21.28 -16.20
C SER A 26 -1.25 21.12 -15.08
N GLY A 27 -1.67 21.27 -13.83
CA GLY A 27 -0.79 21.07 -12.68
C GLY A 27 -1.13 21.94 -11.49
N HIS A 28 -0.24 21.92 -10.50
CA HIS A 28 -0.40 22.68 -9.27
C HIS A 28 0.85 23.52 -9.01
N LEU A 29 0.69 24.82 -8.99
CA LEU A 29 1.79 25.79 -8.79
C LEU A 29 1.96 26.17 -7.32
N GLY A 30 0.91 26.05 -6.50
CA GLY A 30 0.89 26.57 -5.15
C GLY A 30 2.06 26.15 -4.29
N LEU A 31 2.22 24.85 -4.09
CA LEU A 31 3.29 24.27 -3.28
C LEU A 31 4.69 24.45 -3.90
N PRO A 32 4.92 24.11 -5.20
CA PRO A 32 6.24 24.30 -5.80
C PRO A 32 6.78 25.72 -5.64
N LEU A 33 5.93 26.72 -5.75
CA LEU A 33 6.32 28.12 -5.63
C LEU A 33 6.40 28.57 -4.17
N GLY A 34 5.45 28.14 -3.33
CA GLY A 34 5.39 28.51 -1.90
C GLY A 34 6.52 27.91 -1.07
N CYS A 35 6.94 26.68 -1.38
CA CYS A 35 7.92 25.93 -0.60
C CYS A 35 9.33 25.92 -1.23
N ALA A 36 9.63 26.75 -2.21
CA ALA A 36 10.91 26.68 -2.92
C ALA A 36 12.13 26.89 -2.03
N GLU A 37 12.07 27.78 -1.04
CA GLU A 37 13.16 27.99 -0.06
C GLU A 37 13.36 26.75 0.81
N ILE A 38 12.30 26.06 1.22
CA ILE A 38 12.38 24.80 1.95
C ILE A 38 13.11 23.76 1.11
N GLY A 39 12.75 23.64 -0.18
CA GLY A 39 13.43 22.75 -1.12
C GLY A 39 14.90 23.10 -1.31
N ALA A 40 15.24 24.38 -1.42
CA ALA A 40 16.62 24.85 -1.57
C ALA A 40 17.49 24.45 -0.37
N VAL A 41 17.00 24.62 0.85
CA VAL A 41 17.72 24.21 2.06
C VAL A 41 17.85 22.69 2.15
N LEU A 42 16.76 21.96 1.93
CA LEU A 42 16.78 20.50 2.02
C LEU A 42 17.68 19.87 0.94
N PHE A 43 17.36 20.11 -0.34
CA PHE A 43 18.07 19.47 -1.45
C PHE A 43 19.40 20.16 -1.79
N GLY A 44 19.55 21.44 -1.47
CA GLY A 44 20.79 22.21 -1.69
C GLY A 44 21.83 22.04 -0.59
N ASP A 45 21.46 21.50 0.59
CA ASP A 45 22.41 21.42 1.71
C ASP A 45 22.18 20.22 2.65
N LEU A 46 21.01 20.08 3.26
CA LEU A 46 20.83 19.28 4.47
C LEU A 46 20.50 17.80 4.25
N LEU A 47 19.93 17.40 3.10
CA LEU A 47 19.58 16.01 2.86
C LEU A 47 20.82 15.15 2.58
N ASN A 48 20.93 14.07 3.31
CA ASN A 48 21.92 13.02 3.09
C ASN A 48 21.42 12.07 1.99
N ILE A 49 21.66 12.41 0.76
CA ILE A 49 21.24 11.66 -0.44
C ILE A 49 22.43 11.49 -1.38
N CYS A 50 22.43 10.43 -2.20
CA CYS A 50 23.42 10.21 -3.24
C CYS A 50 22.70 9.87 -4.56
N PRO A 51 22.62 10.80 -5.53
CA PRO A 51 21.94 10.57 -6.80
C PRO A 51 22.49 9.38 -7.60
N ALA A 52 23.81 9.10 -7.48
CA ALA A 52 24.44 7.92 -8.10
C ALA A 52 24.04 6.61 -7.41
N GLN A 53 23.51 6.68 -6.18
CA GLN A 53 23.08 5.53 -5.38
C GLN A 53 21.72 5.84 -4.72
N PRO A 54 20.65 5.95 -5.51
CA PRO A 54 19.34 6.45 -5.04
C PRO A 54 18.68 5.53 -4.00
N ARG A 55 19.14 4.30 -3.87
CA ARG A 55 18.69 3.32 -2.87
C ARG A 55 19.69 3.09 -1.73
N TRP A 56 20.63 4.00 -1.53
CA TRP A 56 21.58 3.94 -0.44
C TRP A 56 20.90 3.70 0.92
N LEU A 57 21.34 2.71 1.66
CA LEU A 57 20.70 2.28 2.91
C LEU A 57 20.66 3.42 3.95
N ASN A 58 21.75 4.20 4.08
CA ASN A 58 21.88 5.30 5.04
C ASN A 58 21.43 6.69 4.50
N ARG A 59 20.59 6.71 3.46
CA ARG A 59 20.06 7.98 2.94
C ARG A 59 18.94 8.54 3.81
N ASP A 60 18.77 9.86 3.80
CA ASP A 60 17.53 10.48 4.24
C ASP A 60 16.41 10.15 3.23
N ARG A 61 15.20 9.88 3.72
CA ARG A 61 14.03 9.56 2.91
C ARG A 61 13.10 10.76 2.89
N PHE A 62 13.05 11.46 1.77
CA PHE A 62 12.16 12.59 1.58
C PHE A 62 10.83 12.14 0.97
N ILE A 63 9.71 12.45 1.63
CA ILE A 63 8.36 12.10 1.17
C ILE A 63 7.55 13.37 0.99
N LEU A 64 7.12 13.63 -0.25
CA LEU A 64 6.20 14.71 -0.57
C LEU A 64 4.76 14.25 -0.32
N SER A 65 4.24 14.45 0.89
CA SER A 65 2.87 14.04 1.26
C SER A 65 1.80 14.81 0.48
N ALA A 66 2.03 16.09 0.19
CA ALA A 66 1.22 16.90 -0.70
C ALA A 66 1.56 16.62 -2.17
N GLY A 67 1.32 15.38 -2.63
CA GLY A 67 1.78 14.88 -3.92
C GLY A 67 1.28 15.64 -5.14
N HIS A 68 0.21 16.46 -5.01
CA HIS A 68 -0.22 17.36 -6.07
C HIS A 68 0.85 18.40 -6.45
N GLY A 69 1.73 18.78 -5.51
CA GLY A 69 2.88 19.64 -5.77
C GLY A 69 4.08 18.92 -6.40
N SER A 70 3.87 17.91 -7.21
CA SER A 70 4.90 17.00 -7.75
C SER A 70 6.08 17.71 -8.43
N MET A 71 5.82 18.83 -9.13
CA MET A 71 6.88 19.63 -9.76
C MET A 71 7.88 20.22 -8.74
N PHE A 72 7.49 20.40 -7.47
CA PHE A 72 8.47 20.67 -6.41
C PHE A 72 9.51 19.54 -6.34
N LEU A 73 9.05 18.31 -6.22
CA LEU A 73 9.97 17.17 -6.07
C LEU A 73 10.81 16.95 -7.33
N TYR A 74 10.18 16.96 -8.51
CA TYR A 74 10.88 16.72 -9.77
C TYR A 74 11.94 17.78 -10.07
N GLY A 75 11.63 19.07 -9.82
CA GLY A 75 12.59 20.16 -9.97
C GLY A 75 13.80 20.00 -9.07
N TRP A 76 13.60 19.65 -7.80
CA TRP A 76 14.70 19.45 -6.86
C TRP A 76 15.50 18.17 -7.12
N LEU A 77 14.87 17.08 -7.56
CA LEU A 77 15.58 15.87 -7.97
C LEU A 77 16.44 16.15 -9.22
N HIS A 78 15.90 16.91 -10.21
CA HIS A 78 16.66 17.35 -11.37
C HIS A 78 17.90 18.15 -10.95
N LEU A 79 17.72 19.22 -10.16
CA LEU A 79 18.84 20.07 -9.70
C LEU A 79 19.87 19.26 -8.90
N SER A 80 19.43 18.30 -8.10
CA SER A 80 20.31 17.42 -7.29
C SER A 80 21.09 16.42 -8.10
N GLY A 81 20.80 16.25 -9.40
CA GLY A 81 21.52 15.38 -10.32
C GLY A 81 21.06 13.92 -10.31
N PHE A 82 19.79 13.65 -9.93
CA PHE A 82 19.13 12.38 -10.22
C PHE A 82 18.89 12.25 -11.73
N ASN A 83 18.54 11.07 -12.17
CA ASN A 83 18.32 10.77 -13.60
C ASN A 83 16.97 11.36 -14.10
N ILE A 84 16.84 12.67 -13.99
CA ILE A 84 15.72 13.48 -14.50
C ILE A 84 16.31 14.65 -15.28
N GLY A 85 16.17 14.63 -16.59
CA GLY A 85 16.64 15.70 -17.48
C GLY A 85 15.61 16.82 -17.69
N ILE A 86 15.99 17.90 -18.36
CA ILE A 86 15.06 18.98 -18.76
C ILE A 86 13.95 18.44 -19.68
N GLU A 87 14.26 17.50 -20.57
CA GLU A 87 13.26 16.90 -21.45
C GLU A 87 12.20 16.09 -20.66
N ASP A 88 12.59 15.49 -19.53
CA ASP A 88 11.65 14.81 -18.66
C ASP A 88 10.72 15.82 -17.95
N LEU A 89 11.24 16.99 -17.54
CA LEU A 89 10.41 18.06 -16.98
C LEU A 89 9.44 18.63 -18.02
N LYS A 90 9.85 18.79 -19.28
CA LYS A 90 8.97 19.17 -20.38
C LYS A 90 7.90 18.11 -20.68
N GLY A 91 8.21 16.84 -20.39
CA GLY A 91 7.29 15.72 -20.50
C GLY A 91 6.26 15.62 -19.36
N PHE A 92 6.23 16.57 -18.42
CA PHE A 92 5.33 16.54 -17.26
C PHE A 92 3.88 16.23 -17.64
N ARG A 93 3.26 15.23 -17.00
CA ARG A 93 1.89 14.76 -17.25
C ARG A 93 1.61 14.19 -18.64
N HIS A 94 2.63 13.94 -19.45
CA HIS A 94 2.45 13.27 -20.75
C HIS A 94 2.56 11.75 -20.61
N LYS A 95 1.89 11.03 -21.53
CA LYS A 95 1.93 9.57 -21.55
C LYS A 95 3.36 9.06 -21.77
N GLY A 96 3.82 8.19 -20.88
CA GLY A 96 5.16 7.58 -20.94
C GLY A 96 6.28 8.44 -20.35
N SER A 97 5.95 9.61 -19.78
CA SER A 97 6.91 10.42 -19.04
C SER A 97 7.22 9.81 -17.68
N ILE A 98 8.46 10.00 -17.23
CA ILE A 98 8.88 9.66 -15.85
C ILE A 98 8.52 10.74 -14.82
N THR A 99 7.81 11.81 -15.24
CA THR A 99 7.30 12.89 -14.39
C THR A 99 5.77 12.92 -14.40
N PRO A 100 5.09 11.90 -13.85
CA PRO A 100 3.63 11.84 -13.79
C PRO A 100 3.05 12.99 -12.96
N GLY A 101 1.74 13.19 -13.04
CA GLY A 101 1.05 14.30 -12.37
C GLY A 101 1.16 14.31 -10.84
N HIS A 102 1.42 13.17 -10.25
CA HIS A 102 1.72 12.96 -8.82
C HIS A 102 2.90 12.01 -8.71
N PRO A 103 3.74 12.07 -7.66
CA PRO A 103 4.87 11.16 -7.52
C PRO A 103 4.43 9.70 -7.50
N GLU A 104 5.01 8.88 -8.38
CA GLU A 104 4.76 7.44 -8.46
C GLU A 104 6.06 6.67 -8.21
N PHE A 105 5.97 5.72 -7.28
CA PHE A 105 7.11 4.87 -6.91
C PHE A 105 7.53 3.99 -8.09
N ARG A 106 8.81 3.93 -8.38
CA ARG A 106 9.46 3.25 -9.50
C ARG A 106 9.38 3.95 -10.85
N ASP A 107 8.47 4.90 -11.06
CA ASP A 107 8.40 5.66 -12.31
C ASP A 107 9.48 6.75 -12.35
N THR A 108 9.71 7.42 -11.21
CA THR A 108 10.70 8.48 -11.09
C THR A 108 11.79 8.08 -10.09
N GLU A 109 13.06 8.13 -10.51
CA GLU A 109 14.19 7.89 -9.62
C GLU A 109 14.25 8.95 -8.51
N GLY A 110 14.47 8.52 -7.26
CA GLY A 110 14.47 9.40 -6.08
C GLY A 110 13.09 9.61 -5.44
N VAL A 111 12.00 9.11 -6.05
CA VAL A 111 10.68 9.07 -5.40
C VAL A 111 10.60 7.88 -4.46
N GLU A 112 10.39 8.14 -3.17
CA GLU A 112 10.37 7.11 -2.12
C GLU A 112 9.02 6.39 -2.00
N CYS A 113 7.91 7.05 -2.31
CA CYS A 113 6.59 6.44 -2.30
C CYS A 113 5.61 7.17 -3.23
N THR A 114 4.57 6.45 -3.67
CA THR A 114 3.46 7.02 -4.42
C THR A 114 2.60 7.88 -3.51
N THR A 115 2.38 9.14 -3.90
CA THR A 115 1.54 10.09 -3.20
C THR A 115 0.53 10.75 -4.16
N GLY A 116 -0.34 11.61 -3.65
CA GLY A 116 -1.43 12.21 -4.43
C GLY A 116 -2.73 12.17 -3.64
N PRO A 117 -3.25 11.00 -3.24
CA PRO A 117 -4.30 10.96 -2.24
C PRO A 117 -3.78 11.54 -0.92
N LEU A 118 -4.39 12.66 -0.48
CA LEU A 118 -3.95 13.39 0.72
C LEU A 118 -4.01 12.50 1.98
N GLY A 119 -3.00 12.63 2.84
CA GLY A 119 -2.84 11.83 4.05
C GLY A 119 -2.08 10.52 3.86
N GLN A 120 -1.98 9.96 2.64
CA GLN A 120 -1.21 8.74 2.38
C GLN A 120 0.29 8.96 2.61
N GLY A 121 0.85 10.05 2.09
CA GLY A 121 2.28 10.32 2.21
C GLY A 121 2.76 10.47 3.65
N ILE A 122 2.00 11.17 4.51
CA ILE A 122 2.35 11.29 5.93
C ILE A 122 2.29 9.94 6.64
N ALA A 123 1.30 9.11 6.34
CA ALA A 123 1.20 7.78 6.91
C ALA A 123 2.29 6.84 6.36
N ASN A 124 2.65 6.96 5.07
CA ASN A 124 3.79 6.24 4.49
C ASN A 124 5.13 6.71 5.11
N ALA A 125 5.34 8.04 5.27
CA ALA A 125 6.51 8.59 5.95
C ALA A 125 6.64 8.05 7.37
N VAL A 126 5.53 7.83 7.98
CA VAL A 126 5.40 7.21 9.27
C VAL A 126 5.59 5.69 9.21
N GLY A 127 5.32 5.04 8.12
CA GLY A 127 5.67 3.62 7.89
C GLY A 127 7.17 3.45 7.76
N PHE A 128 7.83 4.45 7.18
CA PHE A 128 9.27 4.64 7.35
C PHE A 128 9.60 5.03 8.81
N ALA A 129 8.65 5.59 9.59
CA ALA A 129 8.81 6.08 10.97
C ALA A 129 7.54 6.08 11.86
N LEU A 130 6.49 5.29 11.57
CA LEU A 130 5.23 5.04 12.33
C LEU A 130 4.36 6.23 12.85
N SER A 131 3.08 6.32 12.43
CA SER A 131 1.91 7.21 12.70
C SER A 131 2.00 8.39 13.72
N VAL A 132 1.31 9.52 13.41
CA VAL A 132 1.41 10.81 14.12
C VAL A 132 1.24 10.70 15.65
N ALA A 133 0.20 10.05 16.15
CA ALA A 133 0.06 9.78 17.58
C ALA A 133 0.95 8.62 18.03
N LEU A 134 1.11 7.61 17.19
CA LEU A 134 1.95 6.46 17.45
C LEU A 134 3.44 6.83 17.39
N ALA A 135 3.82 7.79 16.54
CA ALA A 135 5.19 8.31 16.49
C ALA A 135 5.67 8.83 17.84
N ALA A 136 4.81 9.51 18.58
CA ALA A 136 5.13 9.98 19.93
C ALA A 136 5.20 8.81 20.95
N VAL A 137 4.28 7.84 20.86
CA VAL A 137 4.32 6.61 21.69
C VAL A 137 5.61 5.81 21.44
N LEU A 138 6.05 5.74 20.19
CA LEU A 138 7.24 5.01 19.77
C LEU A 138 8.53 5.86 19.85
N LYS A 139 8.44 7.09 20.34
CA LYS A 139 9.57 8.03 20.54
C LYS A 139 10.42 8.24 19.27
N LEU A 140 9.77 8.39 18.11
CA LEU A 140 10.44 8.52 16.81
C LEU A 140 11.03 9.93 16.61
N ASP A 141 12.12 10.26 17.29
CA ASP A 141 12.77 11.58 17.20
C ASP A 141 13.54 11.82 15.89
N ASN A 142 13.65 10.81 15.05
CA ASN A 142 14.18 10.91 13.69
C ASN A 142 13.10 11.22 12.62
N LEU A 143 11.81 11.27 13.01
CA LEU A 143 10.73 11.68 12.13
C LEU A 143 10.60 13.21 12.16
N ILE A 144 10.82 13.85 11.02
CA ILE A 144 10.68 15.30 10.84
C ILE A 144 9.54 15.55 9.87
N LEU A 145 8.47 16.20 10.34
CA LEU A 145 7.35 16.64 9.53
C LEU A 145 7.46 18.16 9.30
N ILE A 146 7.50 18.59 8.05
CA ILE A 146 7.42 20.01 7.68
C ILE A 146 6.00 20.29 7.19
N TYR A 147 5.29 21.13 7.89
CA TYR A 147 3.93 21.55 7.57
C TYR A 147 3.93 22.89 6.84
N ASP A 148 3.57 22.87 5.55
CA ASP A 148 3.34 24.05 4.73
C ASP A 148 2.05 24.75 5.19
N SER A 149 2.20 25.77 6.02
CA SER A 149 1.10 26.54 6.61
C SER A 149 0.87 27.84 5.81
N ASN A 150 0.25 27.72 4.67
CA ASN A 150 0.01 28.84 3.74
C ASN A 150 -1.41 29.45 3.83
N ASP A 151 -2.22 28.97 4.76
CA ASP A 151 -3.57 29.47 5.11
C ASP A 151 -4.61 29.39 3.95
N ILE A 152 -4.31 28.68 2.87
CA ILE A 152 -5.19 28.56 1.68
C ILE A 152 -5.47 27.08 1.36
N THR A 153 -6.71 26.79 1.02
CA THR A 153 -7.13 25.52 0.42
C THR A 153 -7.47 25.71 -1.06
N LEU A 154 -7.91 24.66 -1.74
CA LEU A 154 -8.32 24.75 -3.15
C LEU A 154 -9.47 25.74 -3.35
N ASP A 155 -10.46 25.71 -2.46
CA ASP A 155 -11.73 26.45 -2.63
C ASP A 155 -11.81 27.74 -1.80
N ALA A 156 -11.08 27.82 -0.68
CA ALA A 156 -11.27 28.89 0.30
C ALA A 156 -10.03 29.09 1.21
N PRO A 157 -9.98 30.18 2.00
CA PRO A 157 -9.08 30.28 3.13
C PRO A 157 -9.24 29.10 4.11
N ALA A 158 -8.13 28.59 4.65
CA ALA A 158 -8.12 27.44 5.54
C ALA A 158 -8.97 27.62 6.82
N GLU A 159 -9.13 28.84 7.29
CA GLU A 159 -9.97 29.21 8.45
C GLU A 159 -11.44 28.74 8.33
N ARG A 160 -11.91 28.51 7.10
CA ARG A 160 -13.26 27.97 6.87
C ARG A 160 -13.44 26.53 7.29
N THR A 161 -12.35 25.77 7.36
CA THR A 161 -12.38 24.33 7.64
C THR A 161 -11.44 23.92 8.77
N GLN A 162 -10.55 24.81 9.21
CA GLN A 162 -9.56 24.56 10.25
C GLN A 162 -9.66 25.61 11.35
N LEU A 163 -10.18 25.21 12.51
CA LEU A 163 -10.26 26.06 13.69
C LEU A 163 -9.09 25.81 14.66
N ALA A 164 -8.64 24.57 14.76
CA ALA A 164 -7.60 24.18 15.71
C ALA A 164 -6.23 24.73 15.31
N ASP A 165 -5.48 25.25 16.28
CA ASP A 165 -4.08 25.60 16.11
C ASP A 165 -3.24 24.31 15.95
N PRO A 166 -2.55 24.11 14.81
CA PRO A 166 -1.72 22.92 14.59
C PRO A 166 -0.64 22.74 15.67
N ARG A 167 -0.05 23.82 16.16
CA ARG A 167 0.97 23.77 17.23
C ARG A 167 0.37 23.11 18.47
N ALA A 168 -0.73 23.64 18.97
CA ALA A 168 -1.36 23.14 20.19
C ALA A 168 -1.80 21.66 20.04
N VAL A 169 -2.32 21.27 18.87
CA VAL A 169 -2.71 19.88 18.58
C VAL A 169 -1.51 18.94 18.65
N TYR A 170 -0.42 19.26 17.96
CA TYR A 170 0.75 18.37 17.91
C TYR A 170 1.52 18.35 19.24
N GLU A 171 1.64 19.48 19.95
CA GLU A 171 2.20 19.50 21.30
C GLU A 171 1.40 18.62 22.28
N ALA A 172 0.07 18.66 22.21
CA ALA A 172 -0.80 17.77 22.99
C ALA A 172 -0.64 16.29 22.62
N LEU A 173 -0.24 15.97 21.38
CA LEU A 173 0.10 14.63 20.93
C LEU A 173 1.53 14.19 21.28
N GLY A 174 2.31 15.03 21.97
CA GLY A 174 3.67 14.70 22.41
C GLY A 174 4.79 15.03 21.43
N TRP A 175 4.53 15.83 20.39
CA TRP A 175 5.52 16.27 19.42
C TRP A 175 6.35 17.45 19.93
N ASP A 176 7.58 17.58 19.44
CA ASP A 176 8.40 18.79 19.55
C ASP A 176 8.08 19.69 18.35
N VAL A 177 7.55 20.90 18.62
CA VAL A 177 6.99 21.77 17.59
C VAL A 177 7.77 23.09 17.48
N ARG A 178 8.22 23.41 16.27
CA ARG A 178 8.84 24.69 15.91
C ARG A 178 7.99 25.38 14.86
N GLN A 179 7.92 26.72 14.94
CA GLN A 179 7.28 27.53 13.92
C GLN A 179 8.27 28.54 13.38
N ILE A 180 8.34 28.65 12.06
CA ILE A 180 9.30 29.50 11.33
C ILE A 180 8.63 30.24 10.18
N ASP A 181 9.30 31.28 9.69
CA ASP A 181 9.05 31.82 8.35
C ASP A 181 9.61 30.81 7.32
N GLY A 182 8.72 30.26 6.49
CA GLY A 182 9.07 29.29 5.45
C GLY A 182 9.77 29.90 4.22
N HIS A 183 10.04 31.21 4.25
CA HIS A 183 10.82 31.94 3.25
C HIS A 183 12.17 32.44 3.76
N ASP A 184 12.45 32.29 5.05
CA ASP A 184 13.76 32.59 5.63
C ASP A 184 14.66 31.34 5.58
N LEU A 185 15.57 31.31 4.60
CA LEU A 185 16.52 30.21 4.40
C LEU A 185 17.31 29.85 5.66
N LYS A 186 17.70 30.87 6.47
CA LYS A 186 18.45 30.64 7.70
C LYS A 186 17.58 29.99 8.77
N ALA A 187 16.38 30.51 8.97
CA ALA A 187 15.42 29.93 9.92
C ALA A 187 15.05 28.49 9.55
N ILE A 188 14.88 28.18 8.25
CA ILE A 188 14.63 26.83 7.77
C ILE A 188 15.82 25.92 8.10
N ALA A 189 17.05 26.35 7.77
CA ALA A 189 18.25 25.56 8.03
C ALA A 189 18.43 25.26 9.53
N GLU A 190 18.34 26.27 10.37
CA GLU A 190 18.47 26.13 11.84
C GLU A 190 17.38 25.19 12.41
N ALA A 191 16.14 25.30 11.95
CA ALA A 191 15.04 24.44 12.42
C ALA A 191 15.23 22.97 12.00
N VAL A 192 15.64 22.72 10.76
CA VAL A 192 15.86 21.36 10.25
C VAL A 192 17.09 20.74 10.92
N GLU A 193 18.19 21.47 11.07
CA GLU A 193 19.37 20.99 11.79
C GLU A 193 19.06 20.67 13.26
N ALA A 194 18.31 21.53 13.95
CA ALA A 194 17.87 21.29 15.32
C ALA A 194 16.99 20.03 15.41
N ALA A 195 16.10 19.84 14.44
CA ALA A 195 15.26 18.65 14.37
C ALA A 195 16.08 17.37 14.08
N LYS A 196 17.03 17.41 13.13
CA LYS A 196 17.93 16.28 12.83
C LYS A 196 18.82 15.89 14.02
N ASN A 197 19.17 16.84 14.86
CA ASN A 197 20.04 16.62 16.02
C ASN A 197 19.26 16.36 17.32
N ALA A 198 17.94 16.47 17.30
CA ALA A 198 17.11 16.16 18.47
C ALA A 198 17.25 14.68 18.88
N ARG A 199 17.46 14.46 20.20
CA ARG A 199 17.53 13.13 20.81
C ARG A 199 16.67 13.13 22.07
N ASN A 200 15.44 13.65 21.92
CA ASN A 200 14.51 13.88 23.01
C ASN A 200 13.36 12.85 23.07
N GLY A 201 13.40 11.86 22.18
CA GLY A 201 12.35 10.84 22.06
C GLY A 201 11.01 11.41 21.59
N LYS A 202 10.99 12.56 20.90
CA LYS A 202 9.79 13.18 20.36
C LYS A 202 9.92 13.35 18.87
N PRO A 203 8.90 12.99 18.07
CA PRO A 203 8.88 13.36 16.67
C PRO A 203 8.84 14.88 16.52
N GLN A 204 9.40 15.40 15.42
CA GLN A 204 9.67 16.80 15.19
C GLN A 204 8.67 17.38 14.19
N LEU A 205 7.99 18.47 14.53
CA LEU A 205 7.15 19.23 13.61
C LEU A 205 7.73 20.62 13.39
N ILE A 206 7.93 20.99 12.13
CA ILE A 206 8.29 22.34 11.71
C ILE A 206 7.09 22.93 10.97
N ILE A 207 6.41 23.91 11.60
CA ILE A 207 5.34 24.69 10.97
C ILE A 207 6.01 25.82 10.20
N ALA A 208 6.06 25.70 8.88
CA ALA A 208 6.63 26.71 8.00
C ALA A 208 5.50 27.61 7.45
N LYS A 209 5.48 28.88 7.84
CA LYS A 209 4.56 29.87 7.27
C LYS A 209 5.06 30.26 5.89
N THR A 210 4.23 29.99 4.87
CA THR A 210 4.57 30.24 3.46
C THR A 210 3.47 31.05 2.78
N VAL A 211 3.72 31.45 1.54
CA VAL A 211 2.74 32.11 0.67
C VAL A 211 2.52 31.23 -0.56
N ILE A 212 1.32 30.72 -0.70
CA ILE A 212 0.96 29.88 -1.85
C ILE A 212 1.11 30.67 -3.17
N GLY A 213 1.69 30.05 -4.19
CA GLY A 213 1.87 30.69 -5.50
C GLY A 213 2.79 31.92 -5.47
N LYS A 214 3.77 31.94 -4.55
CA LYS A 214 4.71 33.05 -4.31
C LYS A 214 5.39 33.54 -5.60
N GLY A 215 5.33 34.84 -5.78
CA GLY A 215 5.97 35.54 -6.91
C GLY A 215 5.10 35.68 -8.15
N ILE A 216 3.87 35.16 -8.17
CA ILE A 216 2.93 35.39 -9.27
C ILE A 216 2.07 36.63 -8.94
N PRO A 217 2.20 37.75 -9.68
CA PRO A 217 1.51 38.98 -9.40
C PRO A 217 -0.02 38.83 -9.31
N GLY A 218 -0.64 39.29 -8.21
CA GLY A 218 -2.08 39.24 -8.01
C GLY A 218 -2.70 37.83 -7.84
N ILE A 219 -1.87 36.80 -7.76
CA ILE A 219 -2.26 35.39 -7.59
C ILE A 219 -1.74 34.87 -6.24
N GLU A 220 -0.49 35.22 -5.87
CA GLU A 220 0.11 34.76 -4.61
C GLU A 220 -0.79 35.05 -3.40
N GLY A 221 -0.82 34.14 -2.44
CA GLY A 221 -1.66 34.24 -1.24
C GLY A 221 -3.15 34.06 -1.47
N THR A 222 -3.59 33.67 -2.67
CA THR A 222 -4.99 33.44 -3.01
C THR A 222 -5.27 32.00 -3.44
N THR A 223 -6.55 31.60 -3.45
CA THR A 223 -6.98 30.29 -3.96
C THR A 223 -6.56 30.04 -5.42
N LYS A 224 -6.43 31.10 -6.23
CA LYS A 224 -5.98 31.01 -7.63
C LYS A 224 -4.51 30.53 -7.74
N GLY A 225 -3.73 30.68 -6.68
CA GLY A 225 -2.33 30.19 -6.63
C GLY A 225 -2.23 28.68 -6.44
N HIS A 226 -3.31 27.98 -6.13
CA HIS A 226 -3.27 26.54 -5.85
C HIS A 226 -2.99 25.69 -7.10
N GLY A 227 -3.74 25.90 -8.18
CA GLY A 227 -3.64 25.13 -9.43
C GLY A 227 -2.79 25.83 -10.52
N GLU A 228 -3.16 25.61 -11.78
CA GLU A 228 -2.50 26.19 -12.95
C GLU A 228 -2.92 27.63 -13.28
N GLY A 229 -3.82 28.21 -12.50
CA GLY A 229 -4.41 29.53 -12.80
C GLY A 229 -3.41 30.68 -12.96
N GLY A 230 -2.23 30.54 -12.35
CA GLY A 230 -1.13 31.49 -12.45
C GLY A 230 -0.21 31.29 -13.67
N ALA A 231 -0.31 30.19 -14.39
CA ALA A 231 0.61 29.85 -15.49
C ALA A 231 0.55 30.87 -16.65
N LYS A 232 -0.55 31.61 -16.80
CA LYS A 232 -0.69 32.67 -17.81
C LYS A 232 0.16 33.90 -17.54
N LEU A 233 0.69 34.05 -16.32
CA LEU A 233 1.53 35.17 -15.87
C LEU A 233 3.01 34.73 -15.79
N GLN A 234 3.41 33.76 -16.60
CA GLN A 234 4.74 33.16 -16.59
C GLN A 234 5.85 34.21 -16.75
N GLU A 235 5.75 35.09 -17.73
CA GLU A 235 6.78 36.12 -18.00
C GLU A 235 6.94 37.09 -16.82
N GLU A 236 5.84 37.54 -16.23
CA GLU A 236 5.86 38.42 -15.07
C GLU A 236 6.44 37.73 -13.83
N ALA A 237 6.09 36.46 -13.63
CA ALA A 237 6.62 35.65 -12.55
C ALA A 237 8.13 35.37 -12.73
N HIS A 238 8.57 35.05 -13.95
CA HIS A 238 10.00 34.91 -14.28
C HIS A 238 10.78 36.17 -13.98
N ALA A 239 10.26 37.35 -14.35
CA ALA A 239 10.90 38.62 -14.05
C ALA A 239 11.07 38.83 -12.52
N ASN A 240 10.04 38.49 -11.71
CA ASN A 240 10.11 38.56 -10.26
C ASN A 240 11.16 37.63 -9.64
N TRP A 241 11.44 36.49 -10.29
CA TRP A 241 12.44 35.52 -9.82
C TRP A 241 13.83 35.74 -10.43
N GLY A 242 14.01 36.79 -11.24
CA GLY A 242 15.28 37.10 -11.89
C GLY A 242 15.67 36.12 -12.98
N ILE A 243 14.71 35.45 -13.59
CA ILE A 243 14.94 34.62 -14.79
C ILE A 243 15.00 35.54 -16.00
N PRO A 244 16.03 35.40 -16.90
CA PRO A 244 16.16 36.26 -18.07
C PRO A 244 14.93 36.17 -18.99
N ALA A 245 14.54 37.31 -19.57
CA ALA A 245 13.39 37.40 -20.45
C ALA A 245 13.52 36.45 -21.64
N GLY A 246 12.45 35.70 -21.93
CA GLY A 246 12.39 34.69 -22.98
C GLY A 246 13.08 33.36 -22.69
N GLU A 247 13.77 33.23 -21.57
CA GLU A 247 14.37 31.96 -21.13
C GLU A 247 13.34 31.05 -20.45
N ARG A 248 13.41 29.77 -20.77
CA ARG A 248 12.54 28.73 -20.21
C ARG A 248 13.37 27.57 -19.72
N TYR A 249 12.89 26.89 -18.68
CA TYR A 249 13.63 25.83 -17.99
C TYR A 249 15.04 26.28 -17.60
N TYR A 250 15.14 27.54 -17.19
CA TYR A 250 16.41 28.22 -16.95
C TYR A 250 17.05 27.78 -15.64
N VAL A 251 18.30 27.33 -15.72
CA VAL A 251 19.20 27.12 -14.59
C VAL A 251 20.52 27.80 -14.92
N SER A 252 20.92 28.79 -14.13
CA SER A 252 22.17 29.52 -14.35
C SER A 252 23.40 28.66 -14.07
N GLU A 253 24.52 29.00 -14.70
CA GLU A 253 25.76 28.21 -14.59
C GLU A 253 26.29 28.11 -13.15
N ASP A 254 26.19 29.15 -12.36
CA ASP A 254 26.63 29.14 -10.95
C ASP A 254 25.78 28.20 -10.07
N VAL A 255 24.45 28.13 -10.28
CA VAL A 255 23.57 27.15 -9.62
C VAL A 255 23.92 25.76 -10.10
N ARG A 256 24.05 25.53 -11.40
CA ARG A 256 24.40 24.24 -12.00
C ARG A 256 25.75 23.72 -11.45
N SER A 257 26.78 24.58 -11.45
CA SER A 257 28.10 24.25 -10.91
C SER A 257 28.02 23.87 -9.42
N ALA A 258 27.29 24.64 -8.62
CA ALA A 258 27.17 24.38 -7.18
C ALA A 258 26.47 23.04 -6.88
N PHE A 259 25.45 22.67 -7.65
CA PHE A 259 24.79 21.36 -7.49
C PHE A 259 25.67 20.23 -8.01
N THR A 260 26.50 20.47 -9.03
CA THR A 260 27.50 19.50 -9.49
C THR A 260 28.55 19.23 -8.40
N ASP A 261 29.05 20.28 -7.77
CA ASP A 261 30.01 20.16 -6.64
C ASP A 261 29.36 19.46 -5.42
N LEU A 262 28.08 19.76 -5.16
CA LEU A 262 27.33 19.11 -4.09
C LEU A 262 27.15 17.62 -4.38
N LYS A 263 26.82 17.25 -5.61
CA LYS A 263 26.73 15.85 -6.04
C LYS A 263 28.05 15.11 -5.81
N ALA A 264 29.17 15.68 -6.20
CA ALA A 264 30.49 15.09 -5.98
C ALA A 264 30.76 14.84 -4.47
N ARG A 265 30.49 15.84 -3.63
CA ARG A 265 30.64 15.69 -2.16
C ARG A 265 29.73 14.60 -1.59
N ARG A 266 28.52 14.45 -2.09
CA ARG A 266 27.59 13.39 -1.69
C ARG A 266 28.08 12.00 -2.10
N GLU A 267 28.68 11.89 -3.27
CA GLU A 267 29.32 10.65 -3.73
C GLU A 267 30.53 10.29 -2.86
N GLU A 268 31.36 11.28 -2.46
CA GLU A 268 32.46 11.07 -1.52
C GLU A 268 31.95 10.61 -0.14
N ALA A 269 30.88 11.22 0.38
CA ALA A 269 30.26 10.82 1.65
C ALA A 269 29.70 9.40 1.58
N PHE A 270 29.04 9.04 0.48
CA PHE A 270 28.58 7.67 0.24
C PHE A 270 29.77 6.69 0.22
N ASN A 271 30.84 7.00 -0.51
CA ASN A 271 32.01 6.11 -0.62
C ASN A 271 32.68 5.89 0.74
N ALA A 272 32.81 6.95 1.57
CA ALA A 272 33.35 6.86 2.92
C ALA A 272 32.48 5.97 3.83
N TRP A 273 31.16 6.16 3.77
CA TRP A 273 30.22 5.31 4.49
C TRP A 273 30.28 3.86 4.00
N ASN A 274 30.29 3.64 2.69
CA ASN A 274 30.34 2.30 2.09
C ASN A 274 31.62 1.56 2.49
N ALA A 275 32.76 2.23 2.57
CA ALA A 275 33.99 1.64 3.07
C ALA A 275 33.87 1.14 4.52
N THR A 276 33.20 1.92 5.39
CA THR A 276 32.89 1.51 6.77
C THR A 276 31.89 0.36 6.81
N TYR A 277 30.86 0.40 5.97
CA TYR A 277 29.87 -0.64 5.85
C TYR A 277 30.48 -1.98 5.40
N GLU A 278 31.38 -1.96 4.43
CA GLU A 278 32.11 -3.16 3.99
C GLU A 278 33.03 -3.72 5.07
N GLN A 279 33.63 -2.87 5.92
CA GLN A 279 34.40 -3.33 7.08
C GLN A 279 33.50 -4.00 8.10
N TRP A 280 32.34 -3.43 8.38
CA TRP A 280 31.33 -4.03 9.27
C TRP A 280 30.86 -5.39 8.73
N ARG A 281 30.57 -5.50 7.44
CA ARG A 281 30.17 -6.77 6.79
C ARG A 281 31.19 -7.88 6.99
N ARG A 282 32.48 -7.53 6.90
CA ARG A 282 33.58 -8.49 7.13
C ARG A 282 33.72 -8.86 8.60
N ALA A 283 33.48 -7.92 9.50
CA ALA A 283 33.56 -8.16 10.93
C ALA A 283 32.37 -8.99 11.46
N TYR A 284 31.20 -8.84 10.83
CA TYR A 284 29.94 -9.46 11.25
C TYR A 284 29.24 -10.17 10.08
N PRO A 285 29.84 -11.25 9.52
CA PRO A 285 29.33 -11.88 8.29
C PRO A 285 27.93 -12.50 8.45
N GLU A 286 27.57 -12.98 9.63
CA GLU A 286 26.25 -13.55 9.90
C GLU A 286 25.16 -12.46 9.88
N LEU A 287 25.39 -11.32 10.53
CA LEU A 287 24.48 -10.18 10.51
C LEU A 287 24.37 -9.57 9.10
N ALA A 288 25.48 -9.54 8.36
CA ALA A 288 25.49 -9.09 6.97
C ALA A 288 24.63 -10.01 6.07
N ALA A 289 24.73 -11.31 6.24
CA ALA A 289 23.92 -12.28 5.50
C ALA A 289 22.43 -12.17 5.88
N GLU A 290 22.13 -11.94 7.15
CA GLU A 290 20.77 -11.70 7.60
C GLU A 290 20.18 -10.43 6.96
N LEU A 291 20.92 -9.31 6.98
CA LEU A 291 20.50 -8.06 6.34
C LEU A 291 20.29 -8.24 4.83
N ASP A 292 21.21 -8.92 4.14
CA ASP A 292 21.09 -9.21 2.72
C ASP A 292 19.85 -10.05 2.42
N SER A 293 19.48 -10.98 3.31
CA SER A 293 18.28 -11.79 3.15
C SER A 293 17.00 -10.92 3.18
N GLY A 294 16.91 -9.94 4.07
CA GLY A 294 15.81 -8.99 4.12
C GLY A 294 15.73 -8.12 2.84
N ILE A 295 16.85 -7.54 2.43
CA ILE A 295 16.94 -6.72 1.21
C ILE A 295 16.55 -7.54 -0.04
N CYS A 296 17.05 -8.77 -0.16
CA CYS A 296 16.75 -9.64 -1.31
C CYS A 296 15.29 -10.07 -1.36
N ALA A 297 14.66 -10.30 -0.21
CA ALA A 297 13.27 -10.74 -0.11
C ALA A 297 12.30 -9.75 -0.73
N CYS A 298 12.46 -8.50 -0.40
CA CYS A 298 11.57 -7.44 -0.84
C CYS A 298 11.88 -6.95 -2.25
N ALA A 299 13.17 -6.92 -2.64
CA ALA A 299 13.59 -6.41 -3.95
C ALA A 299 13.34 -7.40 -5.10
N ARG A 300 13.35 -8.70 -4.86
CA ARG A 300 13.29 -9.72 -5.91
C ARG A 300 12.03 -10.58 -5.91
N GLY A 301 11.14 -10.41 -4.92
CA GLY A 301 9.98 -11.29 -4.76
C GLY A 301 10.34 -12.74 -4.49
N VAL A 302 11.57 -12.96 -4.08
CA VAL A 302 11.98 -14.27 -3.63
C VAL A 302 11.64 -14.35 -2.15
N ASN A 303 10.95 -15.39 -1.77
CA ASN A 303 10.82 -15.78 -0.37
C ASN A 303 12.22 -16.24 0.11
N PRO A 304 12.97 -15.46 0.89
CA PRO A 304 14.41 -15.72 1.11
C PRO A 304 14.67 -16.98 1.91
N ALA A 305 13.70 -17.40 2.68
CA ALA A 305 13.84 -18.50 3.62
C ALA A 305 13.01 -19.72 3.23
N ASP A 306 12.41 -19.75 2.00
CA ASP A 306 11.37 -20.76 1.70
C ASP A 306 10.31 -20.83 2.82
N SER A 307 10.01 -19.68 3.44
CA SER A 307 9.17 -19.61 4.63
C SER A 307 7.76 -20.14 4.39
N ASP A 308 7.31 -20.11 3.13
CA ASP A 308 6.08 -20.78 2.69
C ASP A 308 6.14 -22.31 2.84
N LYS A 309 7.32 -22.91 2.67
CA LYS A 309 7.54 -24.36 2.87
C LYS A 309 7.56 -24.75 4.37
N ALA A 310 7.72 -23.78 5.26
CA ALA A 310 7.67 -24.02 6.71
C ALA A 310 6.23 -24.30 7.21
N ILE A 311 5.19 -24.01 6.41
CA ILE A 311 3.80 -24.21 6.81
C ILE A 311 3.50 -25.72 6.90
N PRO A 312 3.17 -26.25 8.11
CA PRO A 312 2.92 -27.67 8.27
C PRO A 312 1.64 -28.12 7.55
N ALA A 313 1.53 -29.39 7.25
CA ALA A 313 0.26 -29.99 6.88
C ALA A 313 -0.65 -30.05 8.10
N PHE A 314 -1.94 -29.88 7.89
CA PHE A 314 -2.93 -29.93 8.96
C PHE A 314 -3.36 -31.38 9.23
N PRO A 315 -3.65 -31.75 10.51
CA PRO A 315 -4.24 -33.05 10.83
C PRO A 315 -5.56 -33.28 10.09
N GLN A 316 -5.84 -34.53 9.73
CA GLN A 316 -7.08 -34.87 8.99
C GLN A 316 -8.36 -34.56 9.79
N ASP A 317 -8.29 -34.59 11.11
CA ASP A 317 -9.37 -34.26 12.04
C ASP A 317 -9.38 -32.78 12.46
N TYR A 318 -8.53 -31.95 11.86
CA TYR A 318 -8.53 -30.51 12.12
C TYR A 318 -9.88 -29.90 11.74
N SER A 319 -10.53 -29.27 12.70
CA SER A 319 -11.82 -28.62 12.51
C SER A 319 -11.88 -27.32 13.29
N ASP A 320 -11.39 -26.24 12.67
CA ASP A 320 -11.44 -24.88 13.20
C ASP A 320 -11.62 -23.88 12.05
N ALA A 321 -11.75 -22.60 12.39
CA ALA A 321 -11.89 -21.52 11.42
C ALA A 321 -10.62 -21.38 10.56
N THR A 322 -10.76 -20.89 9.32
CA THR A 322 -9.58 -20.63 8.48
C THR A 322 -8.68 -19.53 9.06
N ARG A 323 -9.20 -18.58 9.88
CA ARG A 323 -8.36 -17.67 10.66
C ARG A 323 -7.45 -18.41 11.67
N SER A 324 -7.89 -19.50 12.25
CA SER A 324 -7.08 -20.33 13.16
C SER A 324 -6.02 -21.12 12.38
N ALA A 325 -6.36 -21.66 11.21
CA ALA A 325 -5.38 -22.22 10.28
C ALA A 325 -4.37 -21.16 9.82
N GLY A 326 -4.82 -19.92 9.57
CA GLY A 326 -3.97 -18.76 9.30
C GLY A 326 -2.99 -18.47 10.42
N ALA A 327 -3.40 -18.62 11.69
CA ALA A 327 -2.51 -18.47 12.85
C ALA A 327 -1.36 -19.49 12.86
N VAL A 328 -1.65 -20.73 12.49
CA VAL A 328 -0.61 -21.77 12.36
C VAL A 328 0.37 -21.40 11.24
N ALA A 329 -0.16 -20.98 10.10
CA ALA A 329 0.66 -20.62 8.93
C ALA A 329 1.54 -19.40 9.21
N ILE A 330 0.98 -18.30 9.73
CA ILE A 330 1.73 -17.05 9.99
C ILE A 330 2.84 -17.26 11.02
N ASN A 331 2.60 -18.06 12.05
CA ASN A 331 3.61 -18.37 13.07
C ASN A 331 4.74 -19.26 12.51
N ALA A 332 4.42 -20.19 11.63
CA ALA A 332 5.43 -20.99 10.93
C ALA A 332 6.31 -20.12 10.02
N ILE A 333 5.68 -19.21 9.25
CA ILE A 333 6.37 -18.23 8.41
C ILE A 333 7.28 -17.34 9.27
N ALA A 334 6.74 -16.73 10.32
CA ALA A 334 7.48 -15.79 11.16
C ALA A 334 8.67 -16.44 11.92
N LYS A 335 8.59 -17.75 12.18
CA LYS A 335 9.71 -18.50 12.74
C LYS A 335 10.82 -18.73 11.71
N ALA A 336 10.47 -18.91 10.44
CA ALA A 336 11.41 -19.13 9.36
C ALA A 336 11.96 -17.81 8.78
N ASP A 337 11.17 -16.73 8.82
CA ASP A 337 11.52 -15.42 8.28
C ASP A 337 11.54 -14.36 9.41
N PRO A 338 12.74 -13.92 9.87
CA PRO A 338 12.86 -12.90 10.90
C PRO A 338 12.41 -11.51 10.43
N TRP A 339 12.30 -11.27 9.12
CA TRP A 339 11.88 -10.01 8.52
C TRP A 339 10.37 -9.87 8.35
N PHE A 340 9.61 -10.89 8.78
CA PHE A 340 8.15 -10.85 8.72
C PHE A 340 7.56 -10.15 9.95
N LEU A 341 6.78 -9.09 9.73
CA LEU A 341 6.08 -8.28 10.74
C LEU A 341 4.57 -8.46 10.62
N THR A 342 3.86 -8.29 11.74
CA THR A 342 2.40 -8.27 11.73
C THR A 342 1.85 -7.07 12.48
N THR A 343 0.68 -6.60 12.04
CA THR A 343 0.00 -5.46 12.65
C THR A 343 -1.49 -5.78 12.86
N SER A 344 -2.12 -5.12 13.81
CA SER A 344 -3.55 -5.29 14.06
C SER A 344 -4.21 -3.99 14.48
N ALA A 345 -5.46 -3.78 14.02
CA ALA A 345 -6.32 -2.69 14.44
C ALA A 345 -7.12 -3.06 15.72
N ASP A 346 -6.39 -3.41 16.80
CA ASP A 346 -6.93 -3.81 18.11
C ASP A 346 -7.70 -5.15 18.11
N LEU A 347 -7.33 -6.07 17.20
CA LEU A 347 -8.07 -7.32 16.95
C LEU A 347 -7.18 -8.57 16.94
N TYR A 348 -5.99 -8.55 17.55
CA TYR A 348 -5.09 -9.71 17.55
C TYR A 348 -5.75 -11.02 18.02
N SER A 349 -6.50 -10.96 19.10
CA SER A 349 -7.19 -12.14 19.65
C SER A 349 -8.26 -12.69 18.70
N SER A 350 -8.93 -11.80 17.94
CA SER A 350 -10.00 -12.15 17.03
C SER A 350 -9.48 -12.56 15.65
N ASN A 351 -8.48 -11.86 15.12
CA ASN A 351 -7.89 -12.15 13.80
C ASN A 351 -6.90 -13.33 13.85
N LYS A 352 -6.40 -13.66 15.05
CA LYS A 352 -5.45 -14.75 15.28
C LYS A 352 -4.09 -14.56 14.58
N ASN A 353 -3.68 -13.31 14.36
CA ASN A 353 -2.44 -12.99 13.63
C ASN A 353 -1.25 -12.60 14.54
N TYR A 354 -1.36 -12.76 15.86
CA TYR A 354 -0.25 -12.50 16.78
C TYR A 354 0.89 -13.49 16.57
N LEU A 355 2.12 -13.01 16.44
CA LEU A 355 3.33 -13.81 16.30
C LEU A 355 3.83 -14.22 17.69
N SER A 356 3.62 -15.47 18.03
CA SER A 356 4.00 -16.01 19.34
C SER A 356 5.52 -16.02 19.52
N GLY A 357 5.99 -15.45 20.63
CA GLY A 357 7.41 -15.38 20.95
C GLY A 357 8.21 -14.33 20.18
N ALA A 358 7.55 -13.51 19.33
CA ALA A 358 8.22 -12.47 18.54
C ALA A 358 8.22 -11.08 19.21
N GLY A 359 7.64 -10.95 20.39
CA GLY A 359 7.59 -9.69 21.15
C GLY A 359 6.69 -8.61 20.54
N ASP A 360 6.35 -7.63 21.37
CA ASP A 360 5.63 -6.44 20.93
C ASP A 360 6.61 -5.32 20.58
N PHE A 361 6.38 -4.68 19.45
CA PHE A 361 7.18 -3.52 19.05
C PHE A 361 6.82 -2.29 19.89
N SER A 362 7.81 -1.71 20.54
CA SER A 362 7.68 -0.47 21.30
C SER A 362 9.00 0.31 21.27
N ALA A 363 8.99 1.50 21.90
CA ALA A 363 10.23 2.28 22.06
C ALA A 363 11.26 1.58 22.96
N GLU A 364 10.80 0.72 23.86
CA GLU A 364 11.62 -0.06 24.80
C GLU A 364 12.00 -1.44 24.24
N THR A 365 11.24 -1.96 23.27
CA THR A 365 11.42 -3.26 22.63
C THR A 365 11.36 -3.15 21.10
N PRO A 366 12.30 -2.44 20.47
CA PRO A 366 12.28 -2.18 19.02
C PRO A 366 12.51 -3.44 18.17
N GLU A 367 12.96 -4.54 18.77
CA GLU A 367 13.10 -5.85 18.15
C GLU A 367 11.77 -6.61 18.06
N GLY A 368 10.70 -6.13 18.71
CA GLY A 368 9.37 -6.73 18.65
C GLY A 368 8.77 -6.70 17.25
N ARG A 369 8.03 -7.75 16.89
CA ARG A 369 7.47 -7.91 15.54
C ARG A 369 5.94 -7.83 15.48
N ASN A 370 5.27 -7.62 16.60
CA ASN A 370 3.83 -7.37 16.71
C ASN A 370 3.58 -5.88 16.95
N PHE A 371 2.89 -5.22 16.03
CA PHE A 371 2.62 -3.78 16.08
C PHE A 371 1.18 -3.49 16.47
N TRP A 372 0.97 -2.70 17.50
CA TRP A 372 -0.34 -2.34 18.02
C TRP A 372 -0.79 -0.97 17.48
N PHE A 373 -1.83 -0.95 16.66
CA PHE A 373 -2.32 0.29 16.04
C PHE A 373 -3.54 0.88 16.76
N GLY A 374 -4.23 0.11 17.60
CA GLY A 374 -5.57 0.47 18.06
C GLY A 374 -6.55 0.52 16.87
N ILE A 375 -7.71 1.11 17.05
CA ILE A 375 -8.77 1.19 16.03
C ILE A 375 -8.40 2.25 14.99
N ARG A 376 -7.47 1.94 14.06
CA ARG A 376 -6.91 2.87 13.05
C ARG A 376 -6.56 2.16 11.74
N GLU A 377 -7.54 1.53 11.10
CA GLU A 377 -7.34 0.68 9.91
C GLU A 377 -6.64 1.42 8.77
N HIS A 378 -7.04 2.66 8.49
CA HIS A 378 -6.44 3.46 7.41
C HIS A 378 -4.95 3.74 7.69
N ALA A 379 -4.64 4.22 8.88
CA ALA A 379 -3.26 4.50 9.29
C ALA A 379 -2.42 3.22 9.29
N MET A 380 -2.94 2.11 9.82
CA MET A 380 -2.30 0.80 9.82
C MET A 380 -1.92 0.37 8.40
N ALA A 381 -2.87 0.37 7.46
CA ALA A 381 -2.61 -0.07 6.09
C ALA A 381 -1.61 0.85 5.36
N ALA A 382 -1.72 2.17 5.53
CA ALA A 382 -0.80 3.13 4.93
C ALA A 382 0.62 3.04 5.52
N ILE A 383 0.74 2.75 6.81
CA ILE A 383 2.02 2.49 7.47
C ILE A 383 2.64 1.19 6.96
N CYS A 384 1.85 0.13 6.79
CA CYS A 384 2.32 -1.10 6.16
C CYS A 384 2.85 -0.85 4.74
N ASN A 385 2.23 0.07 3.98
CA ASN A 385 2.77 0.51 2.70
C ASN A 385 4.16 1.15 2.87
N GLY A 386 4.34 2.03 3.86
CA GLY A 386 5.64 2.66 4.17
C GLY A 386 6.73 1.62 4.50
N ILE A 387 6.41 0.64 5.33
CA ILE A 387 7.31 -0.48 5.65
C ILE A 387 7.67 -1.26 4.37
N ALA A 388 6.69 -1.53 3.51
CA ALA A 388 6.92 -2.25 2.26
C ALA A 388 7.70 -1.42 1.22
N TYR A 389 7.56 -0.09 1.20
CA TYR A 389 8.37 0.80 0.35
C TYR A 389 9.86 0.78 0.74
N ASP A 390 10.16 0.71 2.04
CA ASP A 390 11.56 0.63 2.52
C ASP A 390 12.26 -0.63 2.01
N GLY A 391 11.52 -1.74 1.90
CA GLY A 391 11.99 -2.93 1.21
C GLY A 391 12.85 -3.87 2.05
N LEU A 392 12.86 -3.71 3.39
CA LEU A 392 13.54 -4.63 4.31
C LEU A 392 12.60 -5.69 4.88
N PHE A 393 11.37 -5.32 5.16
CA PHE A 393 10.43 -6.16 5.87
C PHE A 393 9.24 -6.58 5.01
N ARG A 394 8.76 -7.78 5.23
CA ARG A 394 7.42 -8.19 4.84
C ARG A 394 6.45 -7.88 5.97
N VAL A 395 5.27 -7.37 5.64
CA VAL A 395 4.32 -6.92 6.63
C VAL A 395 2.91 -7.39 6.34
N SER A 396 2.19 -7.74 7.40
CA SER A 396 0.74 -8.00 7.33
C SER A 396 -0.06 -7.00 8.15
N ALA A 397 -1.27 -6.67 7.66
CA ALA A 397 -2.24 -5.80 8.33
C ALA A 397 -3.55 -6.55 8.54
N ALA A 398 -4.04 -6.61 9.78
CA ALA A 398 -5.20 -7.41 10.14
C ALA A 398 -6.34 -6.60 10.73
N THR A 399 -7.56 -6.87 10.22
CA THR A 399 -8.83 -6.36 10.74
C THR A 399 -9.98 -7.30 10.34
N PHE A 400 -11.22 -7.00 10.74
CA PHE A 400 -12.38 -7.70 10.20
C PHE A 400 -12.62 -7.32 8.74
N CYS A 401 -13.16 -8.24 7.96
CA CYS A 401 -13.33 -8.07 6.52
C CYS A 401 -14.18 -6.83 6.18
N VAL A 402 -15.27 -6.60 6.89
CA VAL A 402 -16.14 -5.42 6.66
C VAL A 402 -15.41 -4.10 6.94
N PHE A 403 -14.44 -4.07 7.86
CA PHE A 403 -13.71 -2.85 8.19
C PHE A 403 -12.60 -2.50 7.20
N VAL A 404 -12.40 -3.33 6.17
CA VAL A 404 -11.50 -3.01 5.05
C VAL A 404 -11.89 -1.69 4.36
N ASP A 405 -13.15 -1.28 4.42
CA ASP A 405 -13.61 -0.04 3.82
C ASP A 405 -12.94 1.19 4.45
N TYR A 406 -12.56 1.13 5.74
CA TYR A 406 -11.77 2.20 6.38
C TYR A 406 -10.34 2.30 5.83
N MET A 407 -9.76 1.23 5.28
CA MET A 407 -8.39 1.22 4.74
C MET A 407 -8.32 1.04 3.21
N ARG A 408 -9.46 1.01 2.53
CA ARG A 408 -9.55 0.73 1.08
C ARG A 408 -8.65 1.64 0.24
N ALA A 409 -8.52 2.92 0.59
CA ALA A 409 -7.66 3.87 -0.12
C ALA A 409 -6.18 3.46 -0.02
N ALA A 410 -5.71 3.04 1.15
CA ALA A 410 -4.33 2.57 1.35
C ALA A 410 -4.06 1.26 0.59
N ILE A 411 -5.01 0.32 0.59
CA ILE A 411 -4.93 -0.92 -0.21
C ILE A 411 -4.81 -0.60 -1.70
N ARG A 412 -5.60 0.37 -2.19
CA ARG A 412 -5.53 0.81 -3.60
C ARG A 412 -4.15 1.38 -3.95
N VAL A 413 -3.54 2.15 -3.04
CA VAL A 413 -2.17 2.68 -3.22
C VAL A 413 -1.15 1.55 -3.22
N ALA A 414 -1.27 0.56 -2.32
CA ALA A 414 -0.42 -0.62 -2.33
C ALA A 414 -0.50 -1.38 -3.66
N ALA A 415 -1.70 -1.58 -4.18
CA ALA A 415 -1.93 -2.26 -5.46
C ALA A 415 -1.36 -1.49 -6.65
N LEU A 416 -1.56 -0.16 -6.68
CA LEU A 416 -1.01 0.75 -7.68
C LEU A 416 0.53 0.72 -7.70
N SER A 417 1.14 0.72 -6.51
CA SER A 417 2.60 0.76 -6.35
C SER A 417 3.27 -0.62 -6.36
N GLY A 418 2.51 -1.69 -6.51
CA GLY A 418 3.04 -3.06 -6.54
C GLY A 418 3.68 -3.51 -5.23
N LEU A 419 3.14 -3.10 -4.06
CA LEU A 419 3.71 -3.40 -2.76
C LEU A 419 3.26 -4.76 -2.22
N PRO A 420 4.17 -5.60 -1.71
CA PRO A 420 3.86 -6.94 -1.22
C PRO A 420 3.30 -6.94 0.22
N VAL A 421 2.25 -6.18 0.47
CA VAL A 421 1.55 -6.16 1.76
C VAL A 421 0.54 -7.29 1.82
N THR A 422 0.48 -8.03 2.94
CA THR A 422 -0.53 -9.07 3.18
C THR A 422 -1.63 -8.54 4.08
N TYR A 423 -2.86 -8.43 3.57
CA TYR A 423 -4.04 -8.05 4.36
C TYR A 423 -4.75 -9.30 4.87
N ILE A 424 -4.88 -9.42 6.19
CA ILE A 424 -5.58 -10.53 6.87
C ILE A 424 -6.95 -10.03 7.26
N LEU A 425 -7.97 -10.44 6.52
CA LEU A 425 -9.35 -9.98 6.65
C LEU A 425 -10.23 -11.13 7.14
N THR A 426 -10.49 -11.16 8.44
CA THR A 426 -11.27 -12.24 9.05
C THR A 426 -12.75 -11.88 9.15
N HIS A 427 -13.60 -12.83 9.55
CA HIS A 427 -15.05 -12.62 9.62
C HIS A 427 -15.63 -12.37 8.22
N ASP A 428 -15.45 -13.35 7.35
CA ASP A 428 -15.51 -13.29 5.88
C ASP A 428 -16.90 -13.15 5.27
N SER A 429 -17.98 -13.41 6.03
CA SER A 429 -19.34 -13.48 5.49
C SER A 429 -20.42 -13.24 6.54
N VAL A 430 -21.68 -13.35 6.16
CA VAL A 430 -22.84 -13.29 7.09
C VAL A 430 -22.82 -14.39 8.16
N ALA A 431 -21.98 -15.43 8.01
CA ALA A 431 -21.74 -16.44 9.03
C ALA A 431 -21.08 -15.89 10.33
N VAL A 432 -20.67 -14.63 10.34
CA VAL A 432 -20.33 -13.89 11.58
C VAL A 432 -21.47 -13.96 12.59
N GLY A 433 -22.71 -13.89 12.12
CA GLY A 433 -23.87 -14.23 12.93
C GLY A 433 -24.36 -13.09 13.79
N GLU A 434 -24.28 -13.27 15.12
CA GLU A 434 -24.96 -12.46 16.14
C GLU A 434 -24.51 -10.99 16.13
N ASP A 435 -23.29 -10.67 15.69
CA ASP A 435 -22.79 -9.30 15.56
C ASP A 435 -23.61 -8.47 14.56
N GLY A 436 -24.31 -9.14 13.64
CA GLY A 436 -25.30 -8.54 12.75
C GLY A 436 -24.71 -7.80 11.54
N PRO A 437 -25.54 -7.07 10.78
CA PRO A 437 -25.21 -6.51 9.47
C PRO A 437 -24.00 -5.59 9.45
N THR A 438 -23.71 -4.89 10.55
CA THR A 438 -22.55 -3.98 10.64
C THR A 438 -21.20 -4.72 10.62
N HIS A 439 -21.20 -6.03 10.87
CA HIS A 439 -20.00 -6.88 10.90
C HIS A 439 -20.03 -8.00 9.87
N GLN A 440 -21.12 -8.12 9.11
CA GLN A 440 -21.36 -9.16 8.12
C GLN A 440 -21.04 -8.64 6.71
N PRO A 441 -19.88 -8.96 6.12
CA PRO A 441 -19.57 -8.54 4.75
C PRO A 441 -20.47 -9.29 3.75
N VAL A 442 -20.99 -8.55 2.78
CA VAL A 442 -21.81 -9.07 1.67
C VAL A 442 -21.18 -8.68 0.34
N GLU A 443 -21.00 -7.37 0.11
CA GLU A 443 -20.40 -6.79 -1.09
C GLU A 443 -18.87 -6.69 -1.00
N THR A 444 -18.33 -6.71 0.20
CA THR A 444 -16.93 -6.35 0.54
C THR A 444 -15.91 -7.14 -0.26
N VAL A 445 -16.06 -8.47 -0.32
CA VAL A 445 -15.12 -9.35 -1.03
C VAL A 445 -15.11 -9.07 -2.53
N SER A 446 -16.29 -8.90 -3.14
CA SER A 446 -16.42 -8.49 -4.55
C SER A 446 -15.86 -7.10 -4.79
N GLY A 447 -16.10 -6.17 -3.86
CA GLY A 447 -15.52 -4.83 -3.88
C GLY A 447 -13.99 -4.81 -3.85
N LEU A 448 -13.35 -5.76 -3.17
CA LEU A 448 -11.89 -5.93 -3.21
C LEU A 448 -11.41 -6.55 -4.53
N ARG A 449 -12.11 -7.55 -5.06
CA ARG A 449 -11.75 -8.23 -6.31
C ARG A 449 -11.71 -7.32 -7.53
N VAL A 450 -12.40 -6.17 -7.51
CA VAL A 450 -12.37 -5.18 -8.61
C VAL A 450 -11.19 -4.22 -8.53
N ILE A 451 -10.39 -4.23 -7.47
CA ILE A 451 -9.18 -3.41 -7.39
C ILE A 451 -8.09 -4.05 -8.27
N PRO A 452 -7.61 -3.34 -9.32
CA PRO A 452 -6.55 -3.87 -10.15
C PRO A 452 -5.30 -4.22 -9.33
N ASN A 453 -4.63 -5.30 -9.68
CA ASN A 453 -3.42 -5.79 -9.01
C ASN A 453 -3.58 -6.17 -7.52
N LEU A 454 -4.78 -6.31 -7.00
CA LEU A 454 -5.03 -6.91 -5.69
C LEU A 454 -5.38 -8.40 -5.85
N ASP A 455 -4.60 -9.29 -5.24
CA ASP A 455 -4.89 -10.72 -5.19
C ASP A 455 -5.79 -11.03 -4.00
N VAL A 456 -7.06 -11.30 -4.23
CA VAL A 456 -8.03 -11.64 -3.18
C VAL A 456 -8.19 -13.14 -3.14
N ILE A 457 -7.80 -13.76 -2.02
CA ILE A 457 -7.84 -15.21 -1.82
C ILE A 457 -8.79 -15.56 -0.68
N ARG A 458 -9.85 -16.30 -0.96
CA ARG A 458 -10.83 -16.76 0.03
C ARG A 458 -10.77 -18.28 0.11
N PRO A 459 -9.95 -18.84 1.04
CA PRO A 459 -9.73 -20.27 1.16
C PRO A 459 -10.91 -21.00 1.82
N ALA A 460 -11.14 -22.25 1.40
CA ALA A 460 -12.25 -23.06 1.86
C ALA A 460 -11.95 -23.84 3.15
N ASP A 461 -10.70 -24.24 3.33
CA ASP A 461 -10.29 -25.14 4.40
C ASP A 461 -8.85 -24.83 4.88
N PRO A 462 -8.32 -25.56 5.89
CA PRO A 462 -6.97 -25.33 6.41
C PRO A 462 -5.87 -25.45 5.35
N GLU A 463 -5.96 -26.40 4.43
CA GLU A 463 -4.92 -26.61 3.41
C GLU A 463 -4.98 -25.57 2.28
N GLU A 464 -6.19 -25.14 1.90
CA GLU A 464 -6.31 -23.95 1.04
C GLU A 464 -5.80 -22.69 1.75
N THR A 465 -5.97 -22.58 3.08
CA THR A 465 -5.41 -21.48 3.86
C THR A 465 -3.88 -21.50 3.84
N ALA A 466 -3.26 -22.68 3.97
CA ALA A 466 -1.81 -22.82 3.77
C ALA A 466 -1.38 -22.37 2.37
N GLY A 467 -2.09 -22.82 1.33
CA GLY A 467 -1.87 -22.40 -0.06
C GLY A 467 -2.02 -20.89 -0.24
N ALA A 468 -2.98 -20.25 0.44
CA ALA A 468 -3.18 -18.81 0.40
C ALA A 468 -2.01 -18.03 1.03
N TRP A 469 -1.46 -18.52 2.14
CA TRP A 469 -0.26 -17.96 2.74
C TRP A 469 0.99 -18.18 1.85
N MET A 470 1.15 -19.38 1.25
CA MET A 470 2.19 -19.61 0.26
C MET A 470 2.11 -18.59 -0.89
N ALA A 471 0.90 -18.39 -1.42
CA ALA A 471 0.63 -17.42 -2.47
C ALA A 471 1.00 -15.99 -2.08
N ALA A 472 0.68 -15.57 -0.85
CA ALA A 472 1.02 -14.25 -0.33
C ALA A 472 2.53 -14.08 -0.16
N MET A 473 3.23 -15.08 0.35
CA MET A 473 4.68 -15.02 0.56
C MET A 473 5.48 -15.04 -0.74
N GLN A 474 5.01 -15.74 -1.76
CA GLN A 474 5.65 -15.79 -3.08
C GLN A 474 5.42 -14.52 -3.91
N ARG A 475 4.47 -13.67 -3.51
CA ARG A 475 4.11 -12.49 -4.27
C ARG A 475 4.97 -11.27 -3.91
N ALA A 476 5.53 -10.59 -4.93
CA ALA A 476 6.35 -9.40 -4.79
C ALA A 476 5.89 -8.19 -5.60
N ASP A 477 4.95 -8.38 -6.51
CA ASP A 477 4.50 -7.38 -7.48
C ASP A 477 3.16 -6.73 -7.12
N GLY A 478 2.68 -6.98 -5.90
CA GLY A 478 1.43 -6.42 -5.42
C GLY A 478 0.92 -7.03 -4.11
N PRO A 479 -0.12 -6.44 -3.52
CA PRO A 479 -0.69 -6.90 -2.26
C PRO A 479 -1.58 -8.13 -2.42
N THR A 480 -1.69 -8.89 -1.34
CA THR A 480 -2.58 -10.06 -1.23
C THR A 480 -3.54 -9.86 -0.07
N ALA A 481 -4.84 -10.08 -0.28
CA ALA A 481 -5.88 -10.08 0.73
C ALA A 481 -6.35 -11.51 1.02
N LEU A 482 -6.14 -11.98 2.23
CA LEU A 482 -6.58 -13.29 2.74
C LEU A 482 -7.92 -13.12 3.45
N ILE A 483 -8.98 -13.69 2.90
CA ILE A 483 -10.35 -13.59 3.42
C ILE A 483 -10.66 -14.85 4.22
N LEU A 484 -10.70 -14.71 5.56
CA LEU A 484 -10.69 -15.85 6.47
C LEU A 484 -11.96 -15.93 7.31
N THR A 485 -12.45 -17.14 7.55
CA THR A 485 -13.68 -17.40 8.31
C THR A 485 -13.52 -17.14 9.82
N ARG A 486 -14.62 -16.76 10.48
CA ARG A 486 -14.80 -16.84 11.94
C ARG A 486 -15.34 -18.20 12.36
N GLN A 487 -16.27 -18.73 11.60
CA GLN A 487 -16.87 -20.05 11.81
C GLN A 487 -15.89 -21.16 11.50
N LYS A 488 -16.10 -22.31 12.15
CA LYS A 488 -15.33 -23.52 11.90
C LYS A 488 -15.64 -24.07 10.52
N VAL A 489 -14.63 -24.62 9.87
CA VAL A 489 -14.73 -25.38 8.60
C VAL A 489 -14.11 -26.76 8.79
N ALA A 490 -14.61 -27.74 8.07
CA ALA A 490 -14.02 -29.07 8.05
C ALA A 490 -12.84 -29.14 7.08
N THR A 491 -11.86 -29.98 7.38
CA THR A 491 -10.81 -30.32 6.44
C THR A 491 -11.39 -31.19 5.31
N LEU A 492 -11.16 -30.80 4.07
CA LEU A 492 -11.69 -31.48 2.89
C LEU A 492 -10.80 -32.67 2.50
N ASN A 493 -10.80 -33.71 3.34
CA ASN A 493 -9.90 -34.87 3.24
C ASN A 493 -10.05 -35.68 1.93
N ASN A 494 -11.18 -35.52 1.22
CA ASN A 494 -11.42 -36.16 -0.08
C ASN A 494 -10.58 -35.56 -1.22
N ILE A 495 -9.90 -34.42 -0.96
CA ILE A 495 -9.06 -33.72 -1.92
C ILE A 495 -7.61 -33.78 -1.39
N PRO A 496 -6.64 -34.29 -2.18
CA PRO A 496 -5.23 -34.35 -1.74
C PRO A 496 -4.70 -32.98 -1.29
N VAL A 497 -3.84 -32.96 -0.29
CA VAL A 497 -3.23 -31.73 0.28
C VAL A 497 -2.56 -30.90 -0.81
N GLU A 498 -1.73 -31.54 -1.63
CA GLU A 498 -0.99 -30.92 -2.71
C GLU A 498 -1.95 -30.27 -3.72
N THR A 499 -3.05 -30.94 -4.05
CA THR A 499 -4.08 -30.41 -4.97
C THR A 499 -4.72 -29.14 -4.44
N ARG A 500 -5.00 -29.07 -3.11
CA ARG A 500 -5.57 -27.89 -2.47
C ARG A 500 -4.56 -26.73 -2.43
N ARG A 501 -3.33 -26.97 -1.95
CA ARG A 501 -2.28 -25.95 -1.85
C ARG A 501 -1.88 -25.39 -3.22
N GLU A 502 -1.54 -26.26 -4.17
CA GLU A 502 -1.19 -25.87 -5.54
C GLU A 502 -2.37 -25.25 -6.29
N GLY A 503 -3.59 -25.75 -6.05
CA GLY A 503 -4.81 -25.22 -6.63
C GLY A 503 -5.05 -23.77 -6.26
N VAL A 504 -4.74 -23.38 -5.02
CA VAL A 504 -4.78 -21.98 -4.59
C VAL A 504 -3.73 -21.14 -5.32
N LEU A 505 -2.52 -21.65 -5.51
CA LEU A 505 -1.46 -20.95 -6.26
C LEU A 505 -1.90 -20.68 -7.71
N LYS A 506 -2.75 -21.54 -8.28
CA LYS A 506 -3.34 -21.36 -9.61
C LYS A 506 -4.64 -20.53 -9.60
N GLY A 507 -5.24 -20.31 -8.43
CA GLY A 507 -6.44 -19.51 -8.22
C GLY A 507 -7.77 -20.22 -8.44
N GLY A 508 -7.76 -21.42 -9.02
CA GLY A 508 -8.92 -22.28 -9.20
C GLY A 508 -8.53 -23.66 -9.68
N TYR A 509 -9.21 -24.69 -9.21
CA TYR A 509 -8.90 -26.09 -9.53
C TYR A 509 -10.12 -26.99 -9.41
N VAL A 510 -10.07 -28.16 -10.03
CA VAL A 510 -11.14 -29.18 -9.93
C VAL A 510 -11.05 -29.87 -8.57
N ALA A 511 -11.93 -29.48 -7.65
CA ALA A 511 -12.04 -30.07 -6.30
C ALA A 511 -12.72 -31.46 -6.32
N ARG A 512 -13.68 -31.64 -7.23
CA ARG A 512 -14.31 -32.94 -7.48
C ARG A 512 -14.51 -33.11 -8.99
N LYS A 513 -13.89 -34.13 -9.56
CA LYS A 513 -14.12 -34.50 -10.96
C LYS A 513 -15.49 -35.15 -11.11
N GLU A 514 -16.16 -34.87 -12.20
CA GLU A 514 -17.39 -35.52 -12.59
C GLU A 514 -17.23 -37.04 -12.81
N GLN A 515 -18.26 -37.79 -12.52
CA GLN A 515 -18.36 -39.20 -12.91
C GLN A 515 -19.16 -39.28 -14.22
N GLY A 516 -18.64 -40.01 -15.20
CA GLY A 516 -19.26 -40.09 -16.52
C GLY A 516 -19.12 -38.81 -17.35
N THR A 517 -20.15 -38.50 -18.15
CA THR A 517 -20.16 -37.30 -19.01
C THR A 517 -20.40 -36.05 -18.19
N LEU A 518 -19.60 -34.99 -18.41
CA LEU A 518 -19.77 -33.69 -17.76
C LEU A 518 -21.10 -33.04 -18.17
N LYS A 519 -21.99 -32.78 -17.21
CA LYS A 519 -23.32 -32.18 -17.42
C LYS A 519 -23.42 -30.76 -16.89
N ALA A 520 -22.83 -30.51 -15.72
CA ALA A 520 -22.79 -29.17 -15.11
C ALA A 520 -21.57 -29.00 -14.22
N ILE A 521 -21.21 -27.72 -13.92
CA ILE A 521 -20.10 -27.34 -13.06
C ILE A 521 -20.63 -26.48 -11.94
N ILE A 522 -20.27 -26.79 -10.67
CA ILE A 522 -20.49 -25.93 -9.54
C ILE A 522 -19.15 -25.26 -9.21
N LEU A 523 -19.14 -23.93 -9.15
CA LEU A 523 -17.99 -23.13 -8.75
C LEU A 523 -18.22 -22.58 -7.35
N ALA A 524 -17.28 -22.73 -6.44
CA ALA A 524 -17.41 -22.20 -5.08
C ALA A 524 -16.13 -21.52 -4.63
N SER A 525 -16.24 -20.57 -3.70
CA SER A 525 -15.13 -19.90 -3.03
C SER A 525 -15.35 -19.91 -1.53
N GLY A 526 -14.26 -20.06 -0.75
CA GLY A 526 -14.36 -20.05 0.69
C GLY A 526 -15.12 -21.24 1.29
N SER A 527 -15.70 -21.06 2.47
CA SER A 527 -16.41 -22.12 3.20
C SER A 527 -17.54 -22.77 2.43
N GLU A 528 -18.04 -22.14 1.38
CA GLU A 528 -19.12 -22.66 0.54
C GLU A 528 -18.68 -23.81 -0.40
N LEU A 529 -17.36 -24.10 -0.48
CA LEU A 529 -16.89 -25.28 -1.22
C LEU A 529 -17.43 -26.59 -0.64
N GLU A 530 -17.51 -26.71 0.69
CA GLU A 530 -18.14 -27.88 1.35
C GLU A 530 -19.62 -28.02 0.96
N LEU A 531 -20.34 -26.89 0.90
CA LEU A 531 -21.73 -26.85 0.46
C LEU A 531 -21.88 -27.32 -1.00
N ALA A 532 -21.00 -26.87 -1.88
CA ALA A 532 -20.97 -27.27 -3.29
C ALA A 532 -20.68 -28.77 -3.46
N LEU A 533 -19.76 -29.34 -2.68
CA LEU A 533 -19.45 -30.77 -2.69
C LEU A 533 -20.65 -31.61 -2.26
N LYS A 534 -21.33 -31.25 -1.17
CA LYS A 534 -22.55 -31.92 -0.71
C LYS A 534 -23.68 -31.83 -1.72
N ALA A 535 -23.85 -30.69 -2.37
CA ALA A 535 -24.86 -30.54 -3.44
C ALA A 535 -24.54 -31.38 -4.65
N ALA A 536 -23.27 -31.49 -5.04
CA ALA A 536 -22.87 -32.35 -6.16
C ALA A 536 -23.08 -33.86 -5.86
N GLU A 537 -22.86 -34.29 -4.60
CA GLU A 537 -23.16 -35.65 -4.16
C GLU A 537 -24.67 -35.95 -4.24
N LYS A 538 -25.50 -35.03 -3.77
CA LYS A 538 -26.96 -35.15 -3.79
C LYS A 538 -27.54 -35.10 -5.20
N THR A 539 -26.91 -34.36 -6.12
CA THR A 539 -27.36 -34.26 -7.53
C THR A 539 -26.98 -35.51 -8.35
N GLY A 540 -25.82 -36.14 -8.05
CA GLY A 540 -25.38 -37.38 -8.69
C GLY A 540 -24.31 -37.20 -9.76
N GLU A 541 -24.36 -38.07 -10.82
CA GLU A 541 -23.32 -38.15 -11.83
C GLU A 541 -23.29 -36.94 -12.80
N GLY A 542 -22.11 -36.64 -13.33
CA GLY A 542 -21.89 -35.60 -14.33
C GLY A 542 -21.69 -34.20 -13.74
N ILE A 543 -21.59 -34.09 -12.42
CA ILE A 543 -21.38 -32.80 -11.74
C ILE A 543 -19.93 -32.65 -11.32
N ARG A 544 -19.24 -31.66 -11.91
CA ARG A 544 -17.90 -31.22 -11.50
C ARG A 544 -18.03 -30.16 -10.42
N VAL A 545 -17.13 -30.16 -9.42
CA VAL A 545 -16.99 -29.05 -8.47
C VAL A 545 -15.61 -28.41 -8.64
N VAL A 546 -15.61 -27.10 -8.75
CA VAL A 546 -14.39 -26.29 -8.89
C VAL A 546 -14.28 -25.34 -7.70
N SER A 547 -13.15 -25.40 -7.00
CA SER A 547 -12.78 -24.37 -6.04
C SER A 547 -12.17 -23.19 -6.79
N MET A 548 -12.63 -21.97 -6.48
CA MET A 548 -12.19 -20.71 -7.08
C MET A 548 -11.73 -19.73 -5.97
N PRO A 549 -10.66 -20.03 -5.24
CA PRO A 549 -10.21 -19.18 -4.13
C PRO A 549 -9.72 -17.79 -4.59
N SER A 550 -9.16 -17.66 -5.82
CA SER A 550 -8.70 -16.37 -6.35
C SER A 550 -9.01 -16.19 -7.83
N PHE A 551 -9.90 -15.25 -8.15
CA PHE A 551 -10.19 -14.87 -9.54
C PHE A 551 -8.95 -14.25 -10.21
N PHE A 552 -8.20 -13.42 -9.50
CA PHE A 552 -6.99 -12.77 -9.99
C PHE A 552 -5.92 -13.76 -10.50
N ARG A 553 -5.69 -14.84 -9.76
CA ARG A 553 -4.73 -15.88 -10.15
C ARG A 553 -5.27 -16.77 -11.27
N PHE A 554 -6.53 -17.17 -11.18
CA PHE A 554 -7.16 -18.02 -12.19
C PHE A 554 -7.18 -17.34 -13.57
N ASP A 555 -7.51 -16.06 -13.62
CA ASP A 555 -7.56 -15.29 -14.86
C ASP A 555 -6.19 -15.14 -15.55
N LYS A 556 -5.11 -15.21 -14.77
CA LYS A 556 -3.73 -15.18 -15.27
C LYS A 556 -3.20 -16.54 -15.74
N GLN A 557 -3.94 -17.63 -15.54
CA GLN A 557 -3.52 -18.95 -16.02
C GLN A 557 -3.60 -19.04 -17.55
N SER A 558 -2.86 -20.00 -18.11
CA SER A 558 -2.92 -20.27 -19.54
C SER A 558 -4.34 -20.65 -19.99
N ALA A 559 -4.65 -20.44 -21.26
CA ALA A 559 -5.94 -20.80 -21.82
C ALA A 559 -6.23 -22.30 -21.65
N GLU A 560 -5.21 -23.15 -21.83
CA GLU A 560 -5.29 -24.61 -21.69
C GLU A 560 -5.63 -25.00 -20.24
N TYR A 561 -5.01 -24.34 -19.24
CA TYR A 561 -5.33 -24.62 -17.85
C TYR A 561 -6.76 -24.21 -17.51
N ARG A 562 -7.17 -23.01 -17.91
CA ARG A 562 -8.54 -22.54 -17.68
C ARG A 562 -9.58 -23.42 -18.34
N GLU A 563 -9.31 -23.89 -19.57
CA GLU A 563 -10.17 -24.81 -20.29
C GLU A 563 -10.23 -26.19 -19.63
N SER A 564 -9.13 -26.67 -19.04
CA SER A 564 -9.12 -27.95 -18.30
C SER A 564 -9.98 -27.91 -17.03
N VAL A 565 -10.07 -26.75 -16.38
CA VAL A 565 -10.87 -26.53 -15.16
C VAL A 565 -12.33 -26.21 -15.52
N LEU A 566 -12.54 -25.25 -16.42
CA LEU A 566 -13.84 -24.73 -16.87
C LEU A 566 -14.02 -24.89 -18.39
N PRO A 567 -14.21 -26.12 -18.90
CA PRO A 567 -14.31 -26.34 -20.31
C PRO A 567 -15.44 -25.50 -20.94
N SER A 568 -15.16 -24.90 -22.08
CA SER A 568 -16.07 -24.05 -22.84
C SER A 568 -17.28 -24.85 -23.38
N SER A 569 -17.09 -26.14 -23.55
CA SER A 569 -18.15 -27.10 -23.94
C SER A 569 -19.24 -27.29 -22.89
N CYS A 570 -19.00 -26.89 -21.61
CA CYS A 570 -19.99 -26.96 -20.54
C CYS A 570 -20.39 -25.53 -20.09
N ALA A 571 -21.50 -25.04 -20.65
CA ALA A 571 -22.07 -23.73 -20.30
C ALA A 571 -23.02 -23.77 -19.09
N LYS A 572 -23.39 -24.96 -18.62
CA LYS A 572 -24.28 -25.17 -17.46
C LYS A 572 -23.48 -25.06 -16.18
N ARG A 573 -23.47 -23.86 -15.60
CA ARG A 573 -22.60 -23.51 -14.44
C ARG A 573 -23.40 -22.88 -13.32
N VAL A 574 -23.06 -23.21 -12.08
CA VAL A 574 -23.65 -22.65 -10.86
C VAL A 574 -22.55 -22.11 -10.00
N SER A 575 -22.65 -20.86 -9.52
CA SER A 575 -21.74 -20.33 -8.48
C SER A 575 -22.35 -20.44 -7.10
N VAL A 576 -21.49 -20.60 -6.08
CA VAL A 576 -21.88 -20.66 -4.68
C VAL A 576 -20.89 -19.83 -3.84
N GLU A 577 -21.35 -18.71 -3.31
CA GLU A 577 -20.57 -17.87 -2.41
C GLU A 577 -21.47 -17.00 -1.54
N ALA A 578 -21.20 -16.92 -0.22
CA ALA A 578 -21.90 -16.06 0.73
C ALA A 578 -21.49 -14.58 0.55
N GLY A 579 -21.92 -13.99 -0.56
CA GLY A 579 -21.65 -12.62 -0.99
C GLY A 579 -22.45 -12.29 -2.24
N VAL A 580 -22.30 -11.05 -2.74
CA VAL A 580 -22.99 -10.59 -3.96
C VAL A 580 -22.59 -11.42 -5.20
N THR A 581 -23.54 -11.61 -6.10
CA THR A 581 -23.40 -12.53 -7.22
C THR A 581 -22.74 -11.94 -8.47
N ASP A 582 -22.58 -10.61 -8.53
CA ASP A 582 -22.26 -9.86 -9.75
C ASP A 582 -21.01 -10.33 -10.48
N LEU A 583 -19.88 -10.51 -9.78
CA LEU A 583 -18.62 -10.91 -10.42
C LEU A 583 -18.61 -12.37 -10.90
N TRP A 584 -19.50 -13.21 -10.39
CA TRP A 584 -19.58 -14.61 -10.81
C TRP A 584 -20.09 -14.78 -12.25
N TRP A 585 -20.87 -13.82 -12.75
CA TRP A 585 -21.41 -13.88 -14.11
C TRP A 585 -20.34 -13.96 -15.20
N LYS A 586 -19.11 -13.48 -14.91
CA LYS A 586 -17.95 -13.65 -15.78
C LYS A 586 -17.66 -15.14 -16.09
N TYR A 587 -17.90 -16.05 -15.14
CA TYR A 587 -17.62 -17.47 -15.26
C TYR A 587 -18.88 -18.29 -15.58
N LEU A 588 -20.04 -17.78 -15.24
CA LEU A 588 -21.31 -18.45 -15.42
C LEU A 588 -21.87 -18.32 -16.84
N GLY A 589 -21.68 -17.15 -17.44
CA GLY A 589 -22.33 -16.83 -18.73
C GLY A 589 -23.87 -16.76 -18.62
N CYS A 590 -24.54 -16.63 -19.75
CA CYS A 590 -26.00 -16.42 -19.79
C CYS A 590 -26.85 -17.66 -19.46
N GLN A 591 -26.27 -18.86 -19.44
CA GLN A 591 -26.97 -20.11 -19.09
C GLN A 591 -26.81 -20.53 -17.64
N GLY A 592 -25.96 -19.82 -16.88
CA GLY A 592 -25.65 -20.14 -15.50
C GLY A 592 -26.72 -19.70 -14.49
N GLU A 593 -26.50 -20.07 -13.24
CA GLU A 593 -27.27 -19.65 -12.07
C GLU A 593 -26.30 -19.28 -10.96
N ALA A 594 -26.67 -18.30 -10.11
CA ALA A 594 -25.85 -17.89 -8.99
C ALA A 594 -26.60 -18.09 -7.67
N VAL A 595 -25.99 -18.81 -6.74
CA VAL A 595 -26.42 -18.92 -5.35
C VAL A 595 -25.52 -18.02 -4.52
N GLY A 596 -26.06 -16.93 -4.01
CA GLY A 596 -25.33 -15.91 -3.25
C GLY A 596 -26.28 -14.99 -2.48
N ILE A 597 -25.74 -13.93 -1.90
CA ILE A 597 -26.45 -13.01 -1.01
C ILE A 597 -26.38 -11.60 -1.57
N ASN A 598 -27.52 -11.06 -2.01
CA ASN A 598 -27.64 -9.72 -2.60
C ASN A 598 -28.39 -8.74 -1.69
N ARG A 599 -28.38 -8.98 -0.38
CA ARG A 599 -28.98 -8.12 0.65
C ARG A 599 -28.20 -8.23 1.95
N PHE A 600 -28.31 -7.24 2.80
CA PHE A 600 -27.73 -7.33 4.15
C PHE A 600 -28.35 -8.47 4.96
N GLY A 601 -27.54 -9.04 5.87
CA GLY A 601 -27.97 -10.06 6.79
C GLY A 601 -28.72 -9.50 8.00
N PHE A 602 -28.73 -10.22 9.09
CA PHE A 602 -29.41 -9.88 10.34
C PHE A 602 -28.73 -10.56 11.52
N SER A 603 -29.02 -10.11 12.75
CA SER A 603 -28.45 -10.70 13.97
C SER A 603 -29.18 -12.00 14.33
N ALA A 604 -28.49 -13.12 14.20
CA ALA A 604 -28.93 -14.47 14.61
C ALA A 604 -27.70 -15.41 14.63
N PRO A 605 -27.80 -16.67 15.11
CA PRO A 605 -26.73 -17.64 14.92
C PRO A 605 -26.30 -17.76 13.46
N GLY A 606 -24.99 -17.77 13.17
CA GLY A 606 -24.49 -17.70 11.80
C GLY A 606 -25.01 -18.76 10.84
N ALA A 607 -25.23 -19.99 11.34
CA ALA A 607 -25.84 -21.07 10.55
C ALA A 607 -27.29 -20.75 10.13
N GLN A 608 -28.07 -20.14 11.04
CA GLN A 608 -29.42 -19.69 10.75
C GLN A 608 -29.43 -18.57 9.72
N VAL A 609 -28.51 -17.59 9.86
CA VAL A 609 -28.40 -16.49 8.88
C VAL A 609 -28.08 -17.04 7.49
N LEU A 610 -27.12 -17.95 7.37
CA LEU A 610 -26.80 -18.60 6.09
C LEU A 610 -28.00 -19.30 5.49
N ASP A 611 -28.71 -20.14 6.27
CA ASP A 611 -29.86 -20.90 5.80
C ASP A 611 -31.02 -20.00 5.33
N GLU A 612 -31.41 -19.00 6.13
CA GLU A 612 -32.48 -18.05 5.80
C GLU A 612 -32.12 -17.13 4.60
N LEU A 613 -30.83 -16.90 4.37
CA LEU A 613 -30.35 -16.19 3.17
C LEU A 613 -30.14 -17.12 1.95
N GLY A 614 -30.50 -18.37 2.08
CA GLY A 614 -30.50 -19.33 0.98
C GLY A 614 -29.15 -20.03 0.73
N MET A 615 -28.18 -19.88 1.63
CA MET A 615 -26.89 -20.55 1.56
C MET A 615 -26.99 -21.96 2.14
N ASN A 616 -27.72 -22.85 1.47
CA ASN A 616 -27.94 -24.23 1.88
C ASN A 616 -27.86 -25.21 0.72
N VAL A 617 -27.73 -26.51 1.02
CA VAL A 617 -27.55 -27.58 0.03
C VAL A 617 -28.74 -27.66 -0.95
N ASP A 618 -29.96 -27.47 -0.46
CA ASP A 618 -31.17 -27.66 -1.27
C ASP A 618 -31.28 -26.55 -2.34
N ASN A 619 -30.94 -25.33 -2.02
CA ASN A 619 -30.92 -24.23 -2.99
C ASN A 619 -29.82 -24.41 -4.05
N VAL A 620 -28.65 -24.92 -3.68
CA VAL A 620 -27.61 -25.26 -4.67
C VAL A 620 -28.06 -26.39 -5.58
N VAL A 621 -28.68 -27.46 -5.05
CA VAL A 621 -29.25 -28.56 -5.84
C VAL A 621 -30.32 -28.03 -6.77
N ALA A 622 -31.21 -27.17 -6.30
CA ALA A 622 -32.27 -26.57 -7.15
C ALA A 622 -31.66 -25.72 -8.29
N ALA A 623 -30.62 -24.96 -8.01
CA ALA A 623 -29.91 -24.21 -9.05
C ALA A 623 -29.24 -25.11 -10.08
N VAL A 624 -28.62 -26.23 -9.64
CA VAL A 624 -28.05 -27.24 -10.55
C VAL A 624 -29.14 -27.89 -11.41
N GLN A 625 -30.26 -28.28 -10.82
CA GLN A 625 -31.41 -28.85 -11.58
C GLN A 625 -31.95 -27.86 -12.61
N LYS A 626 -32.03 -26.58 -12.25
CA LYS A 626 -32.47 -25.50 -13.13
C LYS A 626 -31.55 -25.35 -14.35
N VAL A 627 -30.22 -25.35 -14.18
CA VAL A 627 -29.30 -25.28 -15.32
C VAL A 627 -29.31 -26.58 -16.15
N LEU A 628 -29.54 -27.72 -15.53
CA LEU A 628 -29.66 -29.01 -16.24
C LEU A 628 -30.91 -29.06 -17.13
N SER A 629 -32.00 -28.40 -16.74
CA SER A 629 -33.25 -28.34 -17.49
C SER A 629 -33.23 -27.34 -18.66
N LYS A 630 -32.30 -26.40 -18.68
CA LYS A 630 -32.03 -25.50 -19.82
C LYS A 630 -31.34 -26.27 -20.96
#